data_4c68a9e23ea64f3e5c200b4c10973b36
#
_entry.id   4c68a9e23ea64f3e5c200b4c10973b36
#
_cell.length_a   1.000
_cell.length_b   1.000
_cell.length_c   1.000
_cell.angle_alpha   90.00
_cell.angle_beta   90.00
_cell.angle_gamma   90.00
#
_symmetry.space_group_name_H-M   'P 1'
#
loop_
_entity.id
_entity.type
_entity.pdbx_description
1 polymer ?
#
loop_
_entity_poly.entity_id
_entity_poly.type
_entity_poly.pdbx_seq_one_letter_code
_entity_poly.pdbx_strand_id
1 'polypeptide(L)'
;MVGASLLTGLQFPDLKVHLEEYHRVKKQPTESTFSEYLVMKRVKKKMRMTAKYSTTIQPTLYPPLLETLIPDDRTVADQLVELYFSTFETTFRILHVPYFLEEYNDHWHPDNHGPTSTGCGDIFAAKLLSLMACATCLVDTAVSGEDSQSLNEKAKSWIQAVVSWVKTLTSRARLTLDVIQVKCLLLLARQAVGHEGDLSWLAAGSLVREAITIGLHRDPSHFKGLSPYWGEIRRRIWLTIIELDLQAALGTGAPVTLSEDEYDCAPPSNIDDEDLLMDSPVVPTPKPSTVLTRTAFQVSLAQTMAVRINIAKAVNRVRLTLSYQQILDLSEMLTTQLAKGHPALIGDDSCEADSRRCRLAFRQSLFLFLIYRCLLTLHRPFFLSLAETRNEMYAFSRQMCVQASLALLAPLEISADDLDCGSGNEQGTVYPYLLRLRGGMFRDESFHAAATLCLELRLQAKDKPLLPLPGSVQGFMDKTTTYQRTALFHNVENAIRYFELKVRKEKQACKAFMLLHMVFNSAQSQMPSSNPEHHSSSGTHPESFDLNDACPRAARRCRELLLADGGHLCQQEAEGLLSSSGRFPSMVCRTDTLP
;
A
#
# COMPACT_ATOMS: atom_id res chain seq x y z
N MET A 1 16.37 7.14 -4.03
CA MET A 1 16.18 6.78 -2.62
C MET A 1 14.94 5.90 -2.38
N VAL A 2 14.71 4.88 -3.23
CA VAL A 2 13.76 3.77 -2.95
C VAL A 2 14.25 2.93 -1.74
N GLY A 3 15.22 3.43 -1.04
CA GLY A 3 15.93 2.71 0.00
C GLY A 3 15.43 2.91 1.41
N ALA A 4 14.68 3.97 1.72
CA ALA A 4 14.42 4.24 3.13
C ALA A 4 13.41 3.26 3.73
N SER A 5 12.31 2.95 3.07
CA SER A 5 11.33 1.99 3.61
C SER A 5 11.81 0.53 3.54
N LEU A 6 12.63 0.19 2.54
CA LEU A 6 13.32 -1.12 2.51
C LEU A 6 14.55 -1.15 3.43
N LEU A 7 15.10 0.01 3.83
CA LEU A 7 16.17 0.12 4.83
C LEU A 7 15.66 -0.11 6.26
N THR A 8 14.37 0.11 6.54
CA THR A 8 13.76 -0.38 7.78
C THR A 8 13.75 -1.91 7.86
N GLY A 9 13.83 -2.61 6.72
CA GLY A 9 14.11 -4.05 6.64
C GLY A 9 15.52 -4.46 7.11
N LEU A 10 16.46 -3.51 7.27
CA LEU A 10 17.79 -3.77 7.87
C LEU A 10 17.71 -4.16 9.35
N GLN A 11 16.57 -4.02 9.99
CA GLN A 11 16.35 -4.51 11.35
C GLN A 11 16.18 -6.04 11.43
N PHE A 12 15.96 -6.73 10.30
CA PHE A 12 15.93 -8.20 10.29
C PHE A 12 17.37 -8.74 10.10
N PRO A 13 17.95 -9.44 11.08
CA PRO A 13 19.32 -9.95 10.97
C PRO A 13 19.50 -10.85 9.73
N ASP A 14 18.51 -11.67 9.47
CA ASP A 14 18.51 -12.60 8.34
C ASP A 14 18.34 -11.86 7.01
N LEU A 15 17.47 -10.84 6.99
CA LEU A 15 17.31 -9.99 5.82
C LEU A 15 18.59 -9.18 5.55
N LYS A 16 19.33 -8.82 6.62
CA LYS A 16 20.63 -8.15 6.51
C LYS A 16 21.65 -9.04 5.81
N VAL A 17 21.76 -10.30 6.19
CA VAL A 17 22.65 -11.28 5.54
C VAL A 17 22.28 -11.46 4.06
N HIS A 18 21.01 -11.62 3.75
CA HIS A 18 20.53 -11.74 2.36
C HIS A 18 20.69 -10.43 1.58
N LEU A 19 20.54 -9.29 2.22
CA LEU A 19 20.77 -7.99 1.61
C LEU A 19 22.28 -7.74 1.36
N GLU A 20 23.14 -8.15 2.28
CA GLU A 20 24.60 -8.11 2.11
C GLU A 20 25.02 -9.02 0.97
N GLU A 21 24.47 -10.23 0.86
CA GLU A 21 24.72 -11.14 -0.25
C GLU A 21 24.21 -10.54 -1.58
N TYR A 22 23.01 -9.97 -1.61
CA TYR A 22 22.52 -9.25 -2.77
C TYR A 22 23.46 -8.11 -3.19
N HIS A 23 24.01 -7.37 -2.22
CA HIS A 23 24.99 -6.31 -2.47
C HIS A 23 26.37 -6.84 -2.85
N ARG A 24 26.78 -8.00 -2.31
CA ARG A 24 28.03 -8.69 -2.67
C ARG A 24 27.99 -9.12 -4.13
N VAL A 25 26.95 -9.84 -4.54
CA VAL A 25 26.72 -10.25 -5.94
C VAL A 25 26.66 -9.04 -6.88
N LYS A 26 26.15 -7.93 -6.42
CA LYS A 26 26.13 -6.67 -7.18
C LYS A 26 27.52 -6.04 -7.35
N LYS A 27 28.43 -6.19 -6.38
CA LYS A 27 29.75 -5.55 -6.35
C LYS A 27 30.87 -6.45 -6.92
N GLN A 28 30.84 -7.73 -6.61
CA GLN A 28 31.86 -8.72 -7.01
C GLN A 28 31.18 -10.02 -7.46
N PRO A 29 30.74 -10.09 -8.70
CA PRO A 29 30.03 -11.26 -9.19
C PRO A 29 31.02 -12.40 -9.49
N THR A 30 30.68 -13.61 -9.05
CA THR A 30 31.28 -14.84 -9.58
C THR A 30 30.72 -15.12 -10.97
N GLU A 31 31.44 -15.82 -11.84
CA GLU A 31 31.09 -15.94 -13.27
C GLU A 31 29.68 -16.47 -13.53
N SER A 32 29.17 -17.40 -12.73
CA SER A 32 27.83 -17.99 -12.94
C SER A 32 26.68 -17.14 -12.36
N THR A 33 26.89 -16.48 -11.21
CA THR A 33 25.88 -15.63 -10.55
C THR A 33 25.74 -14.27 -11.24
N PHE A 34 26.79 -13.85 -11.95
CA PHE A 34 26.89 -12.55 -12.60
C PHE A 34 26.00 -12.47 -13.83
N SER A 35 25.92 -13.55 -14.61
CA SER A 35 25.18 -13.52 -15.86
C SER A 35 23.69 -13.27 -15.62
N GLU A 36 23.04 -13.99 -14.71
CA GLU A 36 21.61 -13.90 -14.46
C GLU A 36 21.19 -12.55 -13.86
N TYR A 37 21.94 -12.07 -12.87
CA TYR A 37 21.69 -10.76 -12.27
C TYR A 37 21.89 -9.62 -13.27
N LEU A 38 22.94 -9.66 -14.10
CA LEU A 38 23.18 -8.66 -15.13
C LEU A 38 22.13 -8.68 -16.23
N VAL A 39 21.69 -9.87 -16.67
CA VAL A 39 20.63 -10.00 -17.66
C VAL A 39 19.34 -9.40 -17.11
N MET A 40 18.94 -9.76 -15.88
CA MET A 40 17.78 -9.15 -15.21
C MET A 40 17.90 -7.62 -15.13
N LYS A 41 19.08 -7.11 -14.75
CA LYS A 41 19.34 -5.66 -14.65
C LYS A 41 19.27 -4.96 -16.02
N ARG A 42 19.75 -5.62 -17.10
CA ARG A 42 19.67 -5.10 -18.47
C ARG A 42 18.22 -5.07 -18.96
N VAL A 43 17.48 -6.14 -18.77
CA VAL A 43 16.04 -6.21 -19.09
C VAL A 43 15.29 -5.09 -18.36
N LYS A 44 15.49 -4.94 -17.05
CA LYS A 44 14.90 -3.87 -16.25
C LYS A 44 15.28 -2.46 -16.73
N LYS A 45 16.54 -2.26 -17.15
CA LYS A 45 17.01 -0.98 -17.72
C LYS A 45 16.34 -0.69 -19.05
N LYS A 46 16.28 -1.68 -19.98
CA LYS A 46 15.64 -1.53 -21.29
C LYS A 46 14.17 -1.16 -21.15
N MET A 47 13.43 -1.88 -20.33
CA MET A 47 12.03 -1.57 -20.04
C MET A 47 11.82 -0.17 -19.42
N ARG A 48 12.77 0.33 -18.59
CA ARG A 48 12.75 1.71 -18.09
C ARG A 48 13.01 2.74 -19.20
N MET A 49 13.90 2.44 -20.12
CA MET A 49 14.18 3.32 -21.26
C MET A 49 12.97 3.42 -22.18
N THR A 50 12.33 2.30 -22.53
CA THR A 50 11.12 2.28 -23.34
C THR A 50 10.00 3.10 -22.68
N ALA A 51 9.75 2.91 -21.38
CA ALA A 51 8.78 3.72 -20.64
C ALA A 51 9.14 5.22 -20.60
N LYS A 52 10.44 5.55 -20.52
CA LYS A 52 10.90 6.95 -20.51
C LYS A 52 10.73 7.64 -21.87
N TYR A 53 10.92 6.93 -22.96
CA TYR A 53 10.67 7.46 -24.32
C TYR A 53 9.18 7.58 -24.63
N SER A 54 8.34 6.72 -24.04
CA SER A 54 6.88 6.81 -24.15
C SER A 54 6.30 7.98 -23.32
N THR A 55 6.97 8.39 -22.24
CA THR A 55 6.52 9.46 -21.31
C THR A 55 7.25 10.78 -21.46
N THR A 56 8.00 11.01 -22.55
CA THR A 56 8.56 12.34 -22.81
C THR A 56 7.44 13.24 -23.36
N ILE A 57 6.50 13.60 -22.51
CA ILE A 57 5.68 14.79 -22.71
C ILE A 57 6.65 15.96 -22.64
N GLN A 58 6.92 16.59 -23.77
CA GLN A 58 7.66 17.84 -23.79
C GLN A 58 6.94 18.81 -22.83
N PRO A 59 7.66 19.56 -21.99
CA PRO A 59 7.05 20.59 -21.19
C PRO A 59 6.42 21.60 -22.17
N THR A 60 5.11 21.49 -22.36
CA THR A 60 4.35 22.49 -23.09
C THR A 60 4.47 23.79 -22.30
N LEU A 61 4.76 24.89 -22.98
CA LEU A 61 4.93 26.22 -22.38
C LEU A 61 3.66 26.70 -21.63
N TYR A 62 2.52 26.06 -21.90
CA TYR A 62 1.23 26.28 -21.25
C TYR A 62 0.69 24.92 -20.75
N PRO A 63 0.17 24.83 -19.51
CA PRO A 63 -0.52 23.64 -19.06
C PRO A 63 -1.72 23.40 -20.00
N PRO A 64 -1.99 22.12 -20.37
CA PRO A 64 -3.20 21.80 -21.14
C PRO A 64 -4.44 22.26 -20.35
N LEU A 65 -5.45 22.73 -21.04
CA LEU A 65 -6.76 22.97 -20.43
C LEU A 65 -7.23 21.64 -19.82
N LEU A 66 -7.51 21.60 -18.53
CA LEU A 66 -7.85 20.33 -17.86
C LEU A 66 -9.10 19.67 -18.43
N GLU A 67 -10.07 20.48 -18.86
CA GLU A 67 -11.31 20.02 -19.49
C GLU A 67 -11.07 19.16 -20.74
N THR A 68 -10.02 19.47 -21.53
CA THR A 68 -9.68 18.68 -22.73
C THR A 68 -9.10 17.29 -22.45
N LEU A 69 -8.81 17.01 -21.20
CA LEU A 69 -8.29 15.70 -20.76
C LEU A 69 -9.37 14.79 -20.18
N ILE A 70 -10.58 15.33 -19.95
CA ILE A 70 -11.74 14.53 -19.58
C ILE A 70 -12.08 13.62 -20.78
N PRO A 71 -12.33 12.32 -20.56
CA PRO A 71 -12.72 11.42 -21.65
C PRO A 71 -13.98 11.92 -22.37
N ASP A 72 -13.98 11.89 -23.71
CA ASP A 72 -15.18 12.24 -24.50
C ASP A 72 -16.32 11.23 -24.29
N ASP A 73 -15.97 9.99 -23.98
CA ASP A 73 -16.93 8.93 -23.66
C ASP A 73 -17.32 9.00 -22.18
N ARG A 74 -18.56 9.43 -21.94
CA ARG A 74 -19.15 9.49 -20.61
C ARG A 74 -19.16 8.15 -19.89
N THR A 75 -19.30 7.03 -20.61
CA THR A 75 -19.40 5.69 -19.99
C THR A 75 -18.13 5.32 -19.23
N VAL A 76 -16.96 5.69 -19.75
CA VAL A 76 -15.67 5.49 -19.07
C VAL A 76 -15.58 6.36 -17.81
N ALA A 77 -16.03 7.62 -17.91
CA ALA A 77 -16.04 8.51 -16.75
C ALA A 77 -17.03 8.03 -15.68
N ASP A 78 -18.25 7.63 -16.07
CA ASP A 78 -19.28 7.09 -15.17
C ASP A 78 -18.75 5.88 -14.38
N GLN A 79 -18.10 4.93 -15.05
CA GLN A 79 -17.51 3.75 -14.41
C GLN A 79 -16.45 4.13 -13.38
N LEU A 80 -15.53 5.03 -13.72
CA LEU A 80 -14.46 5.46 -12.82
C LEU A 80 -15.01 6.26 -11.62
N VAL A 81 -16.00 7.12 -11.86
CA VAL A 81 -16.67 7.89 -10.81
C VAL A 81 -17.40 6.97 -9.84
N GLU A 82 -18.14 5.98 -10.34
CA GLU A 82 -18.83 5.00 -9.50
C GLU A 82 -17.84 4.18 -8.65
N LEU A 83 -16.76 3.69 -9.27
CA LEU A 83 -15.70 2.96 -8.56
C LEU A 83 -15.06 3.81 -7.44
N TYR A 84 -14.79 5.09 -7.70
CA TYR A 84 -14.26 5.99 -6.67
C TYR A 84 -15.24 6.17 -5.51
N PHE A 85 -16.50 6.46 -5.80
CA PHE A 85 -17.51 6.69 -4.76
C PHE A 85 -17.90 5.44 -3.99
N SER A 86 -17.80 4.26 -4.60
CA SER A 86 -18.06 3.00 -3.90
C SER A 86 -16.89 2.55 -3.02
N THR A 87 -15.68 3.09 -3.21
CA THR A 87 -14.46 2.69 -2.50
C THR A 87 -13.82 3.84 -1.73
N PHE A 88 -12.98 4.64 -2.36
CA PHE A 88 -12.15 5.66 -1.70
C PHE A 88 -12.99 6.71 -0.96
N GLU A 89 -14.04 7.22 -1.57
CA GLU A 89 -14.88 8.23 -0.92
C GLU A 89 -15.62 7.67 0.30
N THR A 90 -15.86 6.36 0.38
CA THR A 90 -16.48 5.74 1.56
C THR A 90 -15.60 5.82 2.81
N THR A 91 -14.32 6.11 2.65
CA THR A 91 -13.30 6.12 3.71
C THR A 91 -12.68 7.49 3.93
N PHE A 92 -12.30 8.19 2.85
CA PHE A 92 -11.57 9.46 2.94
C PHE A 92 -12.46 10.71 2.94
N ARG A 93 -13.74 10.62 2.59
CA ARG A 93 -14.74 11.70 2.68
C ARG A 93 -14.26 13.09 2.24
N ILE A 94 -13.67 13.16 1.04
CA ILE A 94 -13.11 14.40 0.49
C ILE A 94 -14.18 15.25 -0.17
N LEU A 95 -15.16 14.60 -0.83
CA LEU A 95 -16.21 15.24 -1.58
C LEU A 95 -17.57 15.06 -0.88
N HIS A 96 -18.49 15.97 -1.14
CA HIS A 96 -19.90 15.76 -0.83
C HIS A 96 -20.56 15.12 -2.05
N VAL A 97 -20.96 13.84 -1.92
CA VAL A 97 -21.35 13.02 -3.06
C VAL A 97 -22.53 13.61 -3.85
N PRO A 98 -23.68 14.03 -3.23
CA PRO A 98 -24.79 14.60 -3.98
C PRO A 98 -24.41 15.83 -4.80
N TYR A 99 -23.71 16.80 -4.22
CA TYR A 99 -23.34 18.04 -4.92
C TYR A 99 -22.30 17.80 -6.01
N PHE A 100 -21.35 16.88 -5.79
CA PHE A 100 -20.41 16.54 -6.84
C PHE A 100 -21.10 15.87 -8.02
N LEU A 101 -22.07 14.97 -7.77
CA LEU A 101 -22.82 14.29 -8.84
C LEU A 101 -23.75 15.26 -9.59
N GLU A 102 -24.27 16.29 -8.94
CA GLU A 102 -25.01 17.37 -9.58
C GLU A 102 -24.09 18.12 -10.55
N GLU A 103 -22.92 18.61 -10.08
CA GLU A 103 -21.91 19.30 -10.90
C GLU A 103 -21.41 18.40 -12.05
N TYR A 104 -21.22 17.10 -11.78
CA TYR A 104 -20.84 16.10 -12.78
C TYR A 104 -21.88 15.92 -13.86
N ASN A 105 -23.17 15.81 -13.52
CA ASN A 105 -24.24 15.70 -14.48
C ASN A 105 -24.39 16.97 -15.32
N ASP A 106 -24.29 18.14 -14.68
CA ASP A 106 -24.36 19.42 -15.37
C ASP A 106 -23.25 19.57 -16.42
N HIS A 107 -22.05 19.06 -16.15
CA HIS A 107 -20.96 19.05 -17.11
C HIS A 107 -21.28 18.31 -18.40
N TRP A 108 -22.11 17.25 -18.36
CA TRP A 108 -22.47 16.44 -19.53
C TRP A 108 -23.74 16.91 -20.24
N HIS A 109 -24.43 17.94 -19.75
CA HIS A 109 -25.61 18.50 -20.40
C HIS A 109 -25.21 19.53 -21.46
N PRO A 110 -25.61 19.32 -22.75
CA PRO A 110 -25.18 20.19 -23.86
C PRO A 110 -25.70 21.63 -23.74
N ASP A 111 -26.80 21.87 -23.03
CA ASP A 111 -27.43 23.19 -22.90
C ASP A 111 -26.69 24.12 -21.91
N ASN A 112 -25.78 23.59 -21.09
CA ASN A 112 -25.06 24.34 -20.07
C ASN A 112 -23.71 24.92 -20.54
N HIS A 113 -23.33 24.75 -21.82
CA HIS A 113 -22.10 25.30 -22.39
C HIS A 113 -22.23 26.80 -22.76
N GLY A 114 -22.85 27.60 -21.90
CA GLY A 114 -22.68 29.05 -21.93
C GLY A 114 -21.24 29.44 -21.54
N PRO A 115 -20.74 30.64 -21.93
CA PRO A 115 -19.42 31.09 -21.54
C PRO A 115 -19.39 31.39 -20.04
N THR A 116 -19.44 30.35 -19.21
CA THR A 116 -19.39 30.44 -17.75
C THR A 116 -17.94 30.57 -17.29
N SER A 117 -17.68 31.70 -16.70
CA SER A 117 -16.59 32.06 -15.79
C SER A 117 -15.35 31.15 -15.77
N THR A 118 -14.30 31.64 -16.34
CA THR A 118 -12.92 31.14 -16.47
C THR A 118 -12.22 30.66 -15.18
N GLY A 119 -12.89 30.08 -14.22
CA GLY A 119 -12.26 29.61 -12.98
C GLY A 119 -12.94 28.43 -12.30
N CYS A 120 -14.23 28.21 -12.51
CA CYS A 120 -14.96 27.12 -11.85
C CYS A 120 -14.78 25.78 -12.59
N GLY A 121 -14.74 25.80 -13.92
CA GLY A 121 -14.55 24.60 -14.75
C GLY A 121 -13.22 23.90 -14.51
N ASP A 122 -12.14 24.65 -14.34
CA ASP A 122 -10.82 24.07 -14.05
C ASP A 122 -10.75 23.34 -12.70
N ILE A 123 -11.44 23.83 -11.66
CA ILE A 123 -11.47 23.18 -10.34
C ILE A 123 -12.24 21.88 -10.41
N PHE A 124 -13.41 21.87 -11.06
CA PHE A 124 -14.20 20.66 -11.28
C PHE A 124 -13.40 19.63 -12.10
N ALA A 125 -12.82 20.04 -13.23
CA ALA A 125 -11.99 19.17 -14.05
C ALA A 125 -10.80 18.58 -13.26
N ALA A 126 -10.17 19.40 -12.40
CA ALA A 126 -9.08 18.92 -11.52
C ALA A 126 -9.56 17.88 -10.51
N LYS A 127 -10.73 18.08 -9.88
CA LYS A 127 -11.36 17.09 -8.98
C LYS A 127 -11.68 15.81 -9.75
N LEU A 128 -12.36 15.92 -10.90
CA LEU A 128 -12.79 14.78 -11.73
C LEU A 128 -11.59 13.96 -12.22
N LEU A 129 -10.58 14.59 -12.82
CA LEU A 129 -9.38 13.90 -13.30
C LEU A 129 -8.62 13.21 -12.16
N SER A 130 -8.55 13.83 -10.98
CA SER A 130 -7.86 13.26 -9.83
C SER A 130 -8.59 12.05 -9.26
N LEU A 131 -9.92 12.11 -9.13
CA LEU A 131 -10.71 10.97 -8.65
C LEU A 131 -10.74 9.83 -9.66
N MET A 132 -10.85 10.11 -10.97
CA MET A 132 -10.74 9.08 -12.00
C MET A 132 -9.37 8.40 -11.96
N ALA A 133 -8.28 9.17 -11.77
CA ALA A 133 -6.95 8.61 -11.60
C ALA A 133 -6.86 7.67 -10.37
N CYS A 134 -7.52 8.00 -9.25
CA CYS A 134 -7.63 7.08 -8.11
C CYS A 134 -8.30 5.77 -8.50
N ALA A 135 -9.39 5.83 -9.27
CA ALA A 135 -10.23 4.68 -9.59
C ALA A 135 -9.61 3.74 -10.65
N THR A 136 -8.65 4.21 -11.45
CA THR A 136 -8.03 3.36 -12.50
C THR A 136 -7.40 2.07 -11.97
N CYS A 137 -6.97 2.05 -10.72
CA CYS A 137 -6.42 0.85 -10.09
C CYS A 137 -7.49 -0.21 -9.75
N LEU A 138 -8.77 0.14 -9.85
CA LEU A 138 -9.92 -0.71 -9.53
C LEU A 138 -10.57 -1.33 -10.76
N VAL A 139 -10.23 -0.84 -11.96
CA VAL A 139 -10.82 -1.34 -13.20
C VAL A 139 -10.30 -2.74 -13.52
N ASP A 140 -11.21 -3.68 -13.66
CA ASP A 140 -10.87 -5.00 -14.15
C ASP A 140 -10.68 -4.93 -15.68
N THR A 141 -9.45 -5.13 -16.12
CA THR A 141 -9.06 -5.04 -17.51
C THR A 141 -9.56 -6.23 -18.35
N ALA A 142 -9.91 -7.33 -17.71
CA ALA A 142 -10.52 -8.47 -18.40
C ALA A 142 -11.94 -8.13 -18.90
N VAL A 143 -12.65 -7.23 -18.20
CA VAL A 143 -14.01 -6.81 -18.54
C VAL A 143 -14.03 -5.57 -19.44
N SER A 144 -13.12 -4.63 -19.23
CA SER A 144 -13.14 -3.33 -19.92
C SER A 144 -12.56 -3.37 -21.35
N GLY A 145 -11.88 -4.45 -21.74
CA GLY A 145 -11.20 -4.53 -23.06
C GLY A 145 -10.05 -3.53 -23.25
N GLU A 146 -9.84 -2.58 -22.32
CA GLU A 146 -8.69 -1.68 -22.34
C GLU A 146 -7.48 -2.33 -21.68
N ASP A 147 -6.29 -2.14 -22.27
CA ASP A 147 -5.04 -2.61 -21.66
C ASP A 147 -4.77 -1.87 -20.34
N SER A 148 -4.55 -2.62 -19.27
CA SER A 148 -4.18 -2.11 -17.93
C SER A 148 -3.03 -1.10 -17.98
N GLN A 149 -2.12 -1.24 -18.93
CA GLN A 149 -1.01 -0.33 -19.12
C GLN A 149 -1.49 1.02 -19.68
N SER A 150 -2.43 1.01 -20.61
CA SER A 150 -3.02 2.22 -21.19
C SER A 150 -3.73 3.06 -20.13
N LEU A 151 -4.59 2.44 -19.30
CA LEU A 151 -5.27 3.13 -18.19
C LEU A 151 -4.29 3.72 -17.17
N ASN A 152 -3.22 3.01 -16.87
CA ASN A 152 -2.20 3.49 -15.95
C ASN A 152 -1.42 4.71 -16.50
N GLU A 153 -1.12 4.72 -17.79
CA GLU A 153 -0.49 5.88 -18.45
C GLU A 153 -1.46 7.07 -18.53
N LYS A 154 -2.75 6.84 -18.80
CA LYS A 154 -3.80 7.88 -18.73
C LYS A 154 -3.85 8.49 -17.31
N ALA A 155 -3.90 7.65 -16.27
CA ALA A 155 -3.91 8.12 -14.87
C ALA A 155 -2.68 8.98 -14.53
N LYS A 156 -1.48 8.57 -14.95
CA LYS A 156 -0.25 9.36 -14.77
C LYS A 156 -0.31 10.70 -15.50
N SER A 157 -0.86 10.71 -16.72
CA SER A 157 -1.05 11.94 -17.50
C SER A 157 -2.00 12.90 -16.78
N TRP A 158 -3.15 12.42 -16.30
CA TRP A 158 -4.10 13.23 -15.53
C TRP A 158 -3.46 13.80 -14.25
N ILE A 159 -2.76 12.97 -13.47
CA ILE A 159 -2.03 13.41 -12.27
C ILE A 159 -1.04 14.52 -12.63
N GLN A 160 -0.24 14.33 -13.68
CA GLN A 160 0.76 15.32 -14.09
C GLN A 160 0.14 16.63 -14.55
N ALA A 161 -0.96 16.57 -15.28
CA ALA A 161 -1.70 17.76 -15.74
C ALA A 161 -2.27 18.56 -14.55
N VAL A 162 -2.95 17.90 -13.61
CA VAL A 162 -3.50 18.54 -12.42
C VAL A 162 -2.39 19.12 -11.54
N VAL A 163 -1.26 18.41 -11.37
CA VAL A 163 -0.08 18.93 -10.65
C VAL A 163 0.46 20.20 -11.33
N SER A 164 0.53 20.20 -12.67
CA SER A 164 0.98 21.36 -13.43
C SER A 164 0.03 22.53 -13.27
N TRP A 165 -1.27 22.29 -13.35
CA TRP A 165 -2.30 23.30 -13.11
C TRP A 165 -2.21 23.89 -11.70
N VAL A 166 -2.10 23.07 -10.64
CA VAL A 166 -1.92 23.57 -9.26
C VAL A 166 -0.71 24.50 -9.14
N LYS A 167 0.37 24.25 -9.89
CA LYS A 167 1.55 25.12 -9.89
C LYS A 167 1.30 26.49 -10.51
N THR A 168 0.37 26.61 -11.46
CA THR A 168 0.02 27.90 -12.09
C THR A 168 -0.83 28.79 -11.22
N LEU A 169 -1.52 28.24 -10.23
CA LEU A 169 -2.38 29.01 -9.34
C LEU A 169 -1.57 30.03 -8.53
N THR A 170 -2.17 31.21 -8.32
CA THR A 170 -1.61 32.21 -7.39
C THR A 170 -1.59 31.67 -5.96
N SER A 171 -0.77 32.25 -5.10
CA SER A 171 -0.68 31.81 -3.69
C SER A 171 -2.03 31.86 -2.98
N ARG A 172 -2.86 32.86 -3.27
CA ARG A 172 -4.20 33.00 -2.69
C ARG A 172 -5.17 31.94 -3.23
N ALA A 173 -5.14 31.65 -4.53
CA ALA A 173 -6.00 30.65 -5.15
C ALA A 173 -5.65 29.22 -4.67
N ARG A 174 -4.39 28.95 -4.33
CA ARG A 174 -3.94 27.66 -3.76
C ARG A 174 -4.49 27.38 -2.37
N LEU A 175 -4.86 28.42 -1.63
CA LEU A 175 -5.31 28.36 -0.24
C LEU A 175 -6.85 28.44 -0.17
N THR A 176 -7.53 27.66 -0.99
CA THR A 176 -8.99 27.48 -0.95
C THR A 176 -9.31 26.03 -0.60
N LEU A 177 -10.52 25.81 -0.05
CA LEU A 177 -10.96 24.47 0.35
C LEU A 177 -11.00 23.52 -0.84
N ASP A 178 -11.46 24.00 -2.01
CA ASP A 178 -11.51 23.19 -3.24
C ASP A 178 -10.14 22.73 -3.70
N VAL A 179 -9.14 23.59 -3.66
CA VAL A 179 -7.77 23.21 -4.02
C VAL A 179 -7.17 22.25 -2.99
N ILE A 180 -7.52 22.38 -1.71
CA ILE A 180 -7.16 21.39 -0.69
C ILE A 180 -7.80 20.03 -0.99
N GLN A 181 -9.09 19.98 -1.41
CA GLN A 181 -9.74 18.75 -1.86
C GLN A 181 -9.00 18.12 -3.06
N VAL A 182 -8.68 18.92 -4.09
CA VAL A 182 -7.87 18.46 -5.24
C VAL A 182 -6.55 17.88 -4.78
N LYS A 183 -5.85 18.48 -3.82
CA LYS A 183 -4.57 17.97 -3.31
C LYS A 183 -4.72 16.68 -2.51
N CYS A 184 -5.79 16.51 -1.74
CA CYS A 184 -6.13 15.24 -1.11
C CYS A 184 -6.33 14.14 -2.16
N LEU A 185 -7.14 14.41 -3.19
CA LEU A 185 -7.37 13.49 -4.31
C LEU A 185 -6.08 13.15 -5.05
N LEU A 186 -5.24 14.15 -5.34
CA LEU A 186 -3.93 13.92 -5.98
C LEU A 186 -3.02 13.04 -5.15
N LEU A 187 -2.99 13.22 -3.83
CA LEU A 187 -2.17 12.38 -2.94
C LEU A 187 -2.65 10.94 -2.95
N LEU A 188 -3.97 10.72 -2.89
CA LEU A 188 -4.58 9.39 -3.05
C LEU A 188 -4.28 8.79 -4.42
N ALA A 189 -4.46 9.55 -5.51
CA ALA A 189 -4.21 9.08 -6.87
C ALA A 189 -2.75 8.64 -7.06
N ARG A 190 -1.78 9.40 -6.56
CA ARG A 190 -0.36 9.04 -6.60
C ARG A 190 -0.07 7.74 -5.84
N GLN A 191 -0.70 7.56 -4.67
CA GLN A 191 -0.57 6.34 -3.90
C GLN A 191 -1.24 5.15 -4.60
N ALA A 192 -2.45 5.33 -5.13
CA ALA A 192 -3.20 4.28 -5.84
C ALA A 192 -2.47 3.81 -7.09
N VAL A 193 -1.92 4.72 -7.88
CA VAL A 193 -1.18 4.43 -9.12
C VAL A 193 0.27 3.99 -8.85
N GLY A 194 0.76 4.12 -7.62
CA GLY A 194 2.15 3.80 -7.27
C GLY A 194 3.17 4.77 -7.87
N HIS A 195 2.75 6.01 -8.16
CA HIS A 195 3.58 7.05 -8.76
C HIS A 195 4.20 7.93 -7.68
N GLU A 196 5.52 8.18 -7.78
CA GLU A 196 6.26 9.07 -6.87
C GLU A 196 6.13 8.77 -5.36
N GLY A 197 6.04 7.49 -4.98
CA GLY A 197 5.82 7.07 -3.58
C GLY A 197 6.77 7.71 -2.55
N ASP A 198 8.03 7.97 -2.93
CA ASP A 198 9.03 8.60 -2.06
C ASP A 198 8.73 10.09 -1.75
N LEU A 199 7.90 10.73 -2.56
CA LEU A 199 7.50 12.14 -2.39
C LEU A 199 6.17 12.31 -1.63
N SER A 200 5.49 11.21 -1.31
CA SER A 200 4.17 11.25 -0.63
C SER A 200 4.26 11.97 0.72
N TRP A 201 5.33 11.74 1.48
CA TRP A 201 5.53 12.38 2.79
C TRP A 201 5.73 13.90 2.66
N LEU A 202 6.50 14.36 1.67
CA LEU A 202 6.68 15.79 1.42
C LEU A 202 5.37 16.45 1.00
N ALA A 203 4.60 15.78 0.13
CA ALA A 203 3.31 16.29 -0.33
C ALA A 203 2.29 16.35 0.81
N ALA A 204 2.22 15.30 1.66
CA ALA A 204 1.34 15.27 2.83
C ALA A 204 1.70 16.38 3.84
N GLY A 205 2.98 16.56 4.17
CA GLY A 205 3.43 17.62 5.07
C GLY A 205 3.17 19.03 4.52
N SER A 206 3.25 19.23 3.19
CA SER A 206 2.84 20.51 2.56
C SER A 206 1.34 20.73 2.70
N LEU A 207 0.53 19.70 2.44
CA LEU A 207 -0.92 19.73 2.55
C LEU A 207 -1.38 20.08 3.96
N VAL A 208 -0.76 19.48 5.00
CA VAL A 208 -1.03 19.82 6.41
C VAL A 208 -0.80 21.32 6.67
N ARG A 209 0.35 21.86 6.26
CA ARG A 209 0.68 23.29 6.48
C ARG A 209 -0.26 24.24 5.75
N GLU A 210 -0.66 23.90 4.54
CA GLU A 210 -1.65 24.67 3.78
C GLU A 210 -3.03 24.63 4.45
N ALA A 211 -3.44 23.45 4.94
CA ALA A 211 -4.68 23.26 5.67
C ALA A 211 -4.71 24.06 6.99
N ILE A 212 -3.59 24.11 7.72
CA ILE A 212 -3.43 24.97 8.91
C ILE A 212 -3.56 26.44 8.53
N THR A 213 -2.96 26.85 7.41
CA THR A 213 -2.99 28.26 6.95
C THR A 213 -4.42 28.74 6.69
N ILE A 214 -5.31 27.86 6.19
CA ILE A 214 -6.74 28.21 6.01
C ILE A 214 -7.61 27.88 7.23
N GLY A 215 -6.97 27.50 8.36
CA GLY A 215 -7.65 27.28 9.64
C GLY A 215 -8.44 25.98 9.75
N LEU A 216 -8.12 24.92 8.98
CA LEU A 216 -8.83 23.63 9.09
C LEU A 216 -8.54 22.90 10.41
N HIS A 217 -7.40 23.17 11.03
CA HIS A 217 -7.00 22.60 12.31
C HIS A 217 -7.84 23.10 13.51
N ARG A 218 -8.58 24.19 13.32
CA ARG A 218 -9.46 24.77 14.34
C ARG A 218 -10.89 24.32 14.13
N ASP A 219 -11.59 23.99 15.23
CA ASP A 219 -12.99 23.56 15.11
C ASP A 219 -13.86 24.65 14.48
N PRO A 220 -14.73 24.26 13.55
CA PRO A 220 -15.66 25.19 12.88
C PRO A 220 -16.53 26.04 13.82
N SER A 221 -16.80 25.58 15.03
CA SER A 221 -17.58 26.33 16.04
C SER A 221 -16.93 27.65 16.46
N HIS A 222 -15.61 27.79 16.26
CA HIS A 222 -14.89 29.05 16.52
C HIS A 222 -15.12 30.14 15.45
N PHE A 223 -15.67 29.77 14.29
CA PHE A 223 -15.87 30.70 13.17
C PHE A 223 -17.33 31.15 13.07
N LYS A 224 -17.59 32.41 13.48
CA LYS A 224 -18.92 32.99 13.35
C LYS A 224 -19.33 33.13 11.88
N GLY A 225 -20.55 32.67 11.54
CA GLY A 225 -21.11 32.77 10.19
C GLY A 225 -20.73 31.63 9.23
N LEU A 226 -19.98 30.64 9.69
CA LEU A 226 -19.78 29.42 8.92
C LEU A 226 -21.03 28.54 8.98
N SER A 227 -21.59 28.14 7.81
CA SER A 227 -22.78 27.27 7.79
C SER A 227 -22.47 25.87 8.33
N PRO A 228 -23.49 25.14 8.82
CA PRO A 228 -23.31 23.76 9.29
C PRO A 228 -22.67 22.84 8.22
N TYR A 229 -23.06 23.02 6.96
CA TYR A 229 -22.48 22.32 5.81
C TYR A 229 -20.96 22.49 5.73
N TRP A 230 -20.50 23.75 5.65
CA TRP A 230 -19.06 24.02 5.54
C TRP A 230 -18.29 23.63 6.80
N GLY A 231 -18.94 23.71 7.96
CA GLY A 231 -18.35 23.20 9.20
C GLY A 231 -18.06 21.71 9.15
N GLU A 232 -19.04 20.93 8.71
CA GLU A 232 -18.89 19.46 8.62
C GLU A 232 -17.89 19.06 7.53
N ILE A 233 -17.93 19.69 6.34
CA ILE A 233 -16.95 19.44 5.27
C ILE A 233 -15.52 19.72 5.75
N ARG A 234 -15.30 20.80 6.51
CA ARG A 234 -13.96 21.12 7.08
C ARG A 234 -13.48 20.03 8.04
N ARG A 235 -14.34 19.48 8.92
CA ARG A 235 -14.00 18.38 9.83
C ARG A 235 -13.61 17.14 9.06
N ARG A 236 -14.38 16.75 8.03
CA ARG A 236 -14.08 15.58 7.18
C ARG A 236 -12.75 15.71 6.48
N ILE A 237 -12.49 16.85 5.85
CA ILE A 237 -11.25 17.11 5.13
C ILE A 237 -10.05 17.14 6.09
N TRP A 238 -10.19 17.79 7.25
CA TRP A 238 -9.12 17.84 8.23
C TRP A 238 -8.71 16.45 8.70
N LEU A 239 -9.67 15.61 9.07
CA LEU A 239 -9.39 14.23 9.49
C LEU A 239 -8.72 13.41 8.38
N THR A 240 -9.16 13.59 7.13
CA THR A 240 -8.54 12.95 5.96
C THR A 240 -7.08 13.40 5.80
N ILE A 241 -6.79 14.68 5.97
CA ILE A 241 -5.42 15.23 5.86
C ILE A 241 -4.50 14.63 6.92
N ILE A 242 -4.97 14.55 8.18
CA ILE A 242 -4.19 13.93 9.27
C ILE A 242 -3.93 12.45 8.94
N GLU A 243 -4.93 11.73 8.46
CA GLU A 243 -4.77 10.32 8.08
C GLU A 243 -3.74 10.15 6.95
N LEU A 244 -3.80 10.97 5.91
CA LEU A 244 -2.85 10.92 4.80
C LEU A 244 -1.41 11.24 5.25
N ASP A 245 -1.22 12.19 6.16
CA ASP A 245 0.10 12.50 6.75
C ASP A 245 0.62 11.33 7.58
N LEU A 246 -0.23 10.75 8.43
CA LEU A 246 0.10 9.60 9.26
C LEU A 246 0.52 8.39 8.41
N GLN A 247 -0.25 8.07 7.35
CA GLN A 247 0.07 6.97 6.45
C GLN A 247 1.37 7.21 5.67
N ALA A 248 1.59 8.43 5.23
CA ALA A 248 2.84 8.81 4.55
C ALA A 248 4.05 8.71 5.49
N ALA A 249 3.91 9.14 6.75
CA ALA A 249 4.95 9.04 7.76
C ALA A 249 5.29 7.58 8.11
N LEU A 250 4.28 6.72 8.32
CA LEU A 250 4.48 5.30 8.57
C LEU A 250 5.13 4.59 7.37
N GLY A 251 4.70 4.91 6.12
CA GLY A 251 5.25 4.30 4.90
C GLY A 251 6.69 4.68 4.61
N THR A 252 7.15 5.84 5.06
CA THR A 252 8.52 6.33 4.82
C THR A 252 9.45 6.16 6.02
N GLY A 253 8.91 5.84 7.21
CA GLY A 253 9.66 5.86 8.47
C GLY A 253 10.08 7.28 8.88
N ALA A 254 9.35 8.29 8.41
CA ALA A 254 9.62 9.71 8.68
C ALA A 254 8.72 10.24 9.80
N PRO A 255 9.07 11.37 10.45
CA PRO A 255 8.23 11.97 11.47
C PRO A 255 6.86 12.39 10.93
N VAL A 256 5.81 12.24 11.73
CA VAL A 256 4.50 12.85 11.47
C VAL A 256 4.60 14.37 11.62
N THR A 257 3.78 15.09 10.86
CA THR A 257 3.84 16.56 10.84
C THR A 257 3.22 17.19 12.09
N LEU A 258 2.20 16.51 12.70
CA LEU A 258 1.38 17.07 13.77
C LEU A 258 1.42 16.26 15.07
N SER A 259 1.12 16.94 16.17
CA SER A 259 0.75 16.38 17.45
C SER A 259 -0.74 16.55 17.73
N GLU A 260 -1.30 15.73 18.61
CA GLU A 260 -2.72 15.80 18.98
C GLU A 260 -3.10 17.11 19.70
N ASP A 261 -2.15 17.77 20.33
CA ASP A 261 -2.29 19.06 21.03
C ASP A 261 -2.16 20.29 20.11
N GLU A 262 -1.87 20.08 18.80
CA GLU A 262 -1.70 21.16 17.83
C GLU A 262 -3.00 21.48 17.05
N TYR A 263 -4.10 20.78 17.33
CA TYR A 263 -5.40 21.04 16.70
C TYR A 263 -6.55 20.77 17.68
N ASP A 264 -7.65 21.50 17.51
CA ASP A 264 -8.88 21.33 18.29
C ASP A 264 -10.10 20.98 17.43
N CYS A 265 -9.88 20.72 16.14
CA CYS A 265 -10.96 20.33 15.23
C CYS A 265 -11.55 18.99 15.66
N ALA A 266 -12.84 19.00 16.00
CA ALA A 266 -13.57 17.83 16.42
C ALA A 266 -13.72 16.81 15.26
N PRO A 267 -13.91 15.51 15.57
CA PRO A 267 -14.26 14.50 14.57
C PRO A 267 -15.53 14.87 13.80
N PRO A 268 -15.70 14.36 12.56
CA PRO A 268 -16.95 14.48 11.83
C PRO A 268 -18.12 13.87 12.59
N SER A 269 -19.32 14.38 12.33
CA SER A 269 -20.56 13.82 12.86
C SER A 269 -20.93 12.52 12.14
N ASN A 270 -21.58 11.58 12.83
CA ASN A 270 -22.09 10.34 12.22
C ASN A 270 -23.38 10.61 11.45
N ILE A 271 -23.27 11.07 10.21
CA ILE A 271 -24.38 11.49 9.34
C ILE A 271 -24.18 11.00 7.91
N ASP A 272 -25.26 10.94 7.15
CA ASP A 272 -25.21 10.74 5.71
C ASP A 272 -25.11 12.09 4.97
N ASP A 273 -24.66 12.08 3.71
CA ASP A 273 -24.54 13.30 2.92
C ASP A 273 -25.91 13.92 2.61
N GLU A 274 -26.93 13.07 2.49
CA GLU A 274 -28.32 13.46 2.23
C GLU A 274 -28.92 14.27 3.40
N ASP A 275 -28.39 14.09 4.62
CA ASP A 275 -28.78 14.85 5.80
C ASP A 275 -28.10 16.25 5.86
N LEU A 276 -27.06 16.47 5.01
CA LEU A 276 -26.21 17.67 5.05
C LEU A 276 -26.47 18.58 3.84
N LEU A 277 -27.34 19.53 3.97
CA LEU A 277 -27.73 20.46 2.92
C LEU A 277 -26.94 21.78 3.00
N MET A 278 -26.47 22.28 1.85
CA MET A 278 -25.62 23.49 1.76
C MET A 278 -26.31 24.74 2.30
N ASP A 279 -27.58 24.90 1.98
CA ASP A 279 -28.37 26.09 2.31
C ASP A 279 -29.15 25.96 3.63
N SER A 280 -29.03 24.81 4.32
CA SER A 280 -29.71 24.59 5.58
C SER A 280 -28.96 25.27 6.74
N PRO A 281 -29.64 26.13 7.53
CA PRO A 281 -29.06 26.66 8.76
C PRO A 281 -29.07 25.63 9.91
N VAL A 282 -29.75 24.50 9.72
CA VAL A 282 -29.93 23.46 10.74
C VAL A 282 -28.76 22.52 10.77
N VAL A 283 -28.18 22.32 11.96
CA VAL A 283 -27.14 21.31 12.18
C VAL A 283 -27.81 19.94 12.15
N PRO A 284 -27.37 19.00 11.27
CA PRO A 284 -27.92 17.66 11.26
C PRO A 284 -27.71 16.96 12.61
N THR A 285 -28.72 16.23 13.08
CA THR A 285 -28.59 15.45 14.31
C THR A 285 -27.76 14.19 14.04
N PRO A 286 -26.63 13.98 14.74
CA PRO A 286 -25.82 12.78 14.57
C PRO A 286 -26.61 11.51 14.86
N LYS A 287 -26.48 10.50 14.00
CA LYS A 287 -27.06 9.17 14.22
C LYS A 287 -26.25 8.42 15.28
N PRO A 288 -26.88 7.49 16.03
CA PRO A 288 -26.16 6.67 17.00
C PRO A 288 -24.94 5.95 16.37
N SER A 289 -23.92 5.68 17.16
CA SER A 289 -22.70 4.98 16.70
C SER A 289 -22.95 3.54 16.22
N THR A 290 -24.14 2.98 16.49
CA THR A 290 -24.58 1.67 15.97
C THR A 290 -25.12 1.73 14.55
N VAL A 291 -25.39 2.94 14.03
CA VAL A 291 -25.91 3.14 12.67
C VAL A 291 -24.76 3.41 11.72
N LEU A 292 -24.64 2.57 10.70
CA LEU A 292 -23.62 2.72 9.67
C LEU A 292 -24.02 3.81 8.67
N THR A 293 -23.45 4.99 8.83
CA THR A 293 -23.60 6.12 7.90
C THR A 293 -22.44 6.20 6.92
N ARG A 294 -22.49 7.17 6.00
CA ARG A 294 -21.36 7.45 5.08
C ARG A 294 -20.11 7.93 5.82
N THR A 295 -20.24 8.58 6.99
CA THR A 295 -19.11 9.06 7.79
C THR A 295 -18.67 8.09 8.89
N ALA A 296 -19.37 6.98 9.13
CA ALA A 296 -19.09 6.04 10.21
C ALA A 296 -17.64 5.53 10.22
N PHE A 297 -17.02 5.31 9.05
CA PHE A 297 -15.63 4.93 8.94
C PHE A 297 -14.69 6.00 9.53
N GLN A 298 -14.87 7.26 9.12
CA GLN A 298 -14.05 8.37 9.63
C GLN A 298 -14.25 8.58 11.13
N VAL A 299 -15.48 8.47 11.63
CA VAL A 299 -15.80 8.59 13.06
C VAL A 299 -15.05 7.52 13.86
N SER A 300 -15.09 6.26 13.39
CA SER A 300 -14.38 5.15 14.05
C SER A 300 -12.86 5.33 13.97
N LEU A 301 -12.35 5.80 12.82
CA LEU A 301 -10.92 6.03 12.63
C LEU A 301 -10.41 7.17 13.53
N ALA A 302 -11.21 8.22 13.73
CA ALA A 302 -10.89 9.34 14.60
C ALA A 302 -10.66 8.91 16.04
N GLN A 303 -11.42 7.91 16.55
CA GLN A 303 -11.26 7.39 17.90
C GLN A 303 -9.87 6.80 18.16
N THR A 304 -9.22 6.28 17.12
CA THR A 304 -7.87 5.67 17.22
C THR A 304 -6.75 6.64 16.82
N MET A 305 -7.07 7.84 16.34
CA MET A 305 -6.11 8.76 15.70
C MET A 305 -4.98 9.17 16.64
N ALA A 306 -5.29 9.62 17.84
CA ALA A 306 -4.31 10.06 18.82
C ALA A 306 -3.27 8.97 19.15
N VAL A 307 -3.74 7.74 19.41
CA VAL A 307 -2.84 6.61 19.72
C VAL A 307 -2.00 6.24 18.50
N ARG A 308 -2.57 6.24 17.29
CA ARG A 308 -1.83 5.92 16.06
C ARG A 308 -0.76 6.97 15.76
N ILE A 309 -1.04 8.25 15.98
CA ILE A 309 -0.04 9.34 15.89
C ILE A 309 1.08 9.10 16.90
N ASN A 310 0.75 8.77 18.16
CA ASN A 310 1.74 8.51 19.20
C ASN A 310 2.60 7.28 18.88
N ILE A 311 2.02 6.22 18.32
CA ILE A 311 2.76 5.06 17.82
C ILE A 311 3.72 5.50 16.70
N ALA A 312 3.25 6.23 15.68
CA ALA A 312 4.11 6.69 14.59
C ALA A 312 5.26 7.58 15.07
N LYS A 313 4.99 8.50 16.01
CA LYS A 313 6.03 9.30 16.67
C LYS A 313 7.04 8.44 17.42
N ALA A 314 6.56 7.43 18.11
CA ALA A 314 7.39 6.54 18.91
C ALA A 314 8.34 5.72 18.02
N VAL A 315 7.82 5.11 16.95
CA VAL A 315 8.60 4.18 16.09
C VAL A 315 9.48 4.89 15.06
N ASN A 316 9.13 6.11 14.65
CA ASN A 316 9.87 6.87 13.64
C ASN A 316 10.94 7.80 14.25
N ARG A 317 11.16 7.75 15.58
CA ARG A 317 12.23 8.50 16.22
C ARG A 317 13.60 7.97 15.82
N VAL A 318 14.54 8.87 15.57
CA VAL A 318 15.94 8.51 15.25
C VAL A 318 16.60 7.78 16.44
N ARG A 319 16.25 8.16 17.66
CA ARG A 319 16.71 7.47 18.88
C ARG A 319 15.52 6.74 19.49
N LEU A 320 15.55 5.42 19.41
CA LEU A 320 14.53 4.58 20.04
C LEU A 320 14.81 4.54 21.54
N THR A 321 14.06 5.35 22.30
CA THR A 321 14.19 5.44 23.77
C THR A 321 12.99 4.85 24.50
N LEU A 322 12.14 4.11 23.78
CA LEU A 322 10.93 3.53 24.35
C LEU A 322 11.27 2.35 25.26
N SER A 323 10.72 2.38 26.46
CA SER A 323 10.70 1.19 27.32
C SER A 323 9.68 0.18 26.77
N TYR A 324 9.91 -1.10 27.09
CA TYR A 324 8.96 -2.14 26.68
C TYR A 324 7.56 -1.92 27.28
N GLN A 325 7.47 -1.38 28.49
CA GLN A 325 6.19 -1.03 29.12
C GLN A 325 5.42 0.00 28.29
N GLN A 326 6.06 1.04 27.78
CA GLN A 326 5.39 2.03 26.92
C GLN A 326 4.83 1.42 25.64
N ILE A 327 5.49 0.39 25.09
CA ILE A 327 4.98 -0.36 23.93
C ILE A 327 3.71 -1.13 24.29
N LEU A 328 3.70 -1.79 25.45
CA LEU A 328 2.53 -2.52 25.93
C LEU A 328 1.36 -1.57 26.20
N ASP A 329 1.61 -0.42 26.82
CA ASP A 329 0.60 0.60 27.11
C ASP A 329 -0.03 1.15 25.81
N LEU A 330 0.77 1.49 24.80
CA LEU A 330 0.28 1.94 23.48
C LEU A 330 -0.51 0.85 22.76
N SER A 331 -0.06 -0.40 22.86
CA SER A 331 -0.77 -1.55 22.28
C SER A 331 -2.13 -1.76 22.94
N GLU A 332 -2.20 -1.72 24.26
CA GLU A 332 -3.44 -1.83 25.03
C GLU A 332 -4.41 -0.68 24.74
N MET A 333 -3.90 0.55 24.68
CA MET A 333 -4.70 1.72 24.31
C MET A 333 -5.32 1.54 22.92
N LEU A 334 -4.54 1.10 21.91
CA LEU A 334 -5.02 0.93 20.56
C LEU A 334 -6.06 -0.19 20.45
N THR A 335 -5.81 -1.34 21.08
CA THR A 335 -6.75 -2.48 21.08
C THR A 335 -8.04 -2.17 21.84
N THR A 336 -7.95 -1.42 22.95
CA THR A 336 -9.13 -0.97 23.72
C THR A 336 -9.99 0.01 22.91
N GLN A 337 -9.36 0.93 22.18
CA GLN A 337 -10.10 1.86 21.31
C GLN A 337 -10.70 1.15 20.10
N LEU A 338 -9.99 0.17 19.53
CA LEU A 338 -10.53 -0.70 18.48
C LEU A 338 -11.80 -1.39 18.94
N ALA A 339 -11.81 -1.97 20.13
CA ALA A 339 -12.99 -2.65 20.70
C ALA A 339 -14.21 -1.73 20.91
N LYS A 340 -14.02 -0.41 21.01
CA LYS A 340 -15.09 0.61 21.09
C LYS A 340 -15.56 1.10 19.72
N GLY A 341 -14.89 0.71 18.63
CA GLY A 341 -15.23 1.12 17.27
C GLY A 341 -16.60 0.62 16.81
N HIS A 342 -16.99 1.06 15.61
CA HIS A 342 -18.32 0.72 15.06
C HIS A 342 -18.42 -0.81 14.85
N PRO A 343 -19.46 -1.48 15.41
CA PRO A 343 -19.59 -2.93 15.34
C PRO A 343 -19.51 -3.49 13.91
N ALA A 344 -20.11 -2.81 12.92
CA ALA A 344 -20.08 -3.23 11.53
C ALA A 344 -18.70 -3.14 10.86
N LEU A 345 -17.72 -2.43 11.45
CA LEU A 345 -16.33 -2.37 10.97
C LEU A 345 -15.43 -3.42 11.63
N ILE A 346 -15.93 -4.12 12.65
CA ILE A 346 -15.14 -5.05 13.46
C ILE A 346 -15.77 -6.45 13.46
N GLY A 347 -17.09 -6.55 13.23
CA GLY A 347 -17.86 -7.77 13.34
C GLY A 347 -18.09 -8.51 12.01
N ASP A 348 -18.68 -9.68 12.15
CA ASP A 348 -18.94 -10.61 11.06
C ASP A 348 -20.17 -10.20 10.23
N ASP A 349 -20.15 -10.48 8.92
CA ASP A 349 -21.13 -10.03 7.93
C ASP A 349 -22.46 -10.80 8.03
N SER A 350 -23.51 -10.10 8.44
CA SER A 350 -24.90 -10.58 8.29
C SER A 350 -25.76 -9.76 7.31
N CYS A 351 -25.17 -8.93 6.44
CA CYS A 351 -25.90 -8.07 5.52
C CYS A 351 -26.15 -8.69 4.14
N GLU A 352 -27.41 -8.68 3.70
CA GLU A 352 -27.98 -9.49 2.61
C GLU A 352 -27.87 -8.93 1.17
N ALA A 353 -27.30 -7.75 0.94
CA ALA A 353 -27.24 -7.17 -0.41
C ALA A 353 -25.81 -7.10 -0.95
N ASP A 354 -25.52 -7.74 -2.10
CA ASP A 354 -24.17 -7.88 -2.69
C ASP A 354 -23.38 -6.57 -2.81
N SER A 355 -23.96 -5.51 -3.32
CA SER A 355 -23.26 -4.23 -3.45
C SER A 355 -22.96 -3.53 -2.12
N ARG A 356 -23.80 -3.76 -1.08
CA ARG A 356 -23.53 -3.27 0.28
C ARG A 356 -22.45 -4.09 0.96
N ARG A 357 -22.45 -5.41 0.74
CA ARG A 357 -21.44 -6.34 1.27
C ARG A 357 -20.05 -5.97 0.78
N CYS A 358 -19.86 -5.71 -0.53
CA CYS A 358 -18.57 -5.33 -1.11
C CYS A 358 -18.03 -4.02 -0.52
N ARG A 359 -18.88 -2.99 -0.38
CA ARG A 359 -18.48 -1.71 0.21
C ARG A 359 -18.13 -1.84 1.70
N LEU A 360 -18.88 -2.66 2.43
CA LEU A 360 -18.62 -2.92 3.83
C LEU A 360 -17.32 -3.70 4.01
N ALA A 361 -17.10 -4.75 3.22
CA ALA A 361 -15.87 -5.54 3.22
C ALA A 361 -14.64 -4.68 2.91
N PHE A 362 -14.73 -3.74 1.96
CA PHE A 362 -13.65 -2.79 1.71
C PHE A 362 -13.33 -1.93 2.94
N ARG A 363 -14.36 -1.33 3.58
CA ARG A 363 -14.18 -0.49 4.77
C ARG A 363 -13.58 -1.28 5.94
N GLN A 364 -14.11 -2.48 6.21
CA GLN A 364 -13.61 -3.36 7.27
C GLN A 364 -12.14 -3.72 7.04
N SER A 365 -11.83 -4.20 5.84
CA SER A 365 -10.47 -4.61 5.49
C SER A 365 -9.48 -3.44 5.59
N LEU A 366 -9.85 -2.26 5.09
CA LEU A 366 -9.00 -1.07 5.20
C LEU A 366 -8.85 -0.61 6.66
N PHE A 367 -9.93 -0.60 7.44
CA PHE A 367 -9.87 -0.22 8.85
C PHE A 367 -8.94 -1.13 9.65
N LEU A 368 -9.12 -2.44 9.53
CA LEU A 368 -8.27 -3.42 10.20
C LEU A 368 -6.81 -3.32 9.70
N PHE A 369 -6.60 -3.13 8.40
CA PHE A 369 -5.27 -2.91 7.85
C PHE A 369 -4.55 -1.73 8.52
N LEU A 370 -5.21 -0.58 8.66
CA LEU A 370 -4.64 0.61 9.28
C LEU A 370 -4.26 0.39 10.75
N ILE A 371 -5.01 -0.45 11.46
CA ILE A 371 -4.74 -0.80 12.86
C ILE A 371 -3.60 -1.83 12.96
N TYR A 372 -3.70 -2.94 12.24
CA TYR A 372 -2.67 -4.00 12.30
C TYR A 372 -1.31 -3.53 11.79
N ARG A 373 -1.28 -2.60 10.83
CA ARG A 373 -0.06 -1.91 10.42
C ARG A 373 0.62 -1.22 11.60
N CYS A 374 -0.13 -0.47 12.41
CA CYS A 374 0.41 0.20 13.58
C CYS A 374 0.93 -0.81 14.62
N LEU A 375 0.17 -1.88 14.90
CA LEU A 375 0.59 -2.93 15.83
C LEU A 375 1.87 -3.64 15.35
N LEU A 376 1.93 -4.02 14.08
CA LEU A 376 3.13 -4.66 13.52
C LEU A 376 4.35 -3.73 13.65
N THR A 377 4.20 -2.46 13.29
CA THR A 377 5.29 -1.49 13.34
C THR A 377 5.75 -1.22 14.77
N LEU A 378 4.82 -1.19 15.74
CA LEU A 378 5.08 -0.97 17.16
C LEU A 378 5.87 -2.11 17.80
N HIS A 379 5.46 -3.36 17.55
CA HIS A 379 6.03 -4.54 18.19
C HIS A 379 7.27 -5.11 17.50
N ARG A 380 7.44 -4.83 16.21
CA ARG A 380 8.53 -5.40 15.39
C ARG A 380 9.94 -5.20 15.97
N PRO A 381 10.35 -4.04 16.49
CA PRO A 381 11.70 -3.87 17.06
C PRO A 381 11.99 -4.84 18.21
N PHE A 382 10.98 -5.12 19.05
CA PHE A 382 11.13 -6.02 20.20
C PHE A 382 11.09 -7.50 19.79
N PHE A 383 10.28 -7.83 18.77
CA PHE A 383 10.33 -9.17 18.17
C PHE A 383 11.70 -9.45 17.55
N LEU A 384 12.30 -8.49 16.88
CA LEU A 384 13.65 -8.62 16.32
C LEU A 384 14.70 -8.77 17.43
N SER A 385 14.59 -7.99 18.50
CA SER A 385 15.45 -8.12 19.67
C SER A 385 15.32 -9.50 20.34
N LEU A 386 14.11 -10.07 20.43
CA LEU A 386 13.89 -11.44 20.90
C LEU A 386 14.60 -12.44 19.97
N ALA A 387 14.50 -12.27 18.67
CA ALA A 387 15.12 -13.15 17.70
C ALA A 387 16.66 -13.16 17.80
N GLU A 388 17.27 -12.03 18.15
CA GLU A 388 18.72 -11.87 18.35
C GLU A 388 19.16 -12.36 19.73
N THR A 389 18.50 -11.89 20.80
CA THR A 389 18.95 -12.05 22.20
C THR A 389 18.32 -13.23 22.92
N ARG A 390 17.26 -13.84 22.35
CA ARG A 390 16.44 -14.88 22.99
C ARG A 390 15.81 -14.43 24.31
N ASN A 391 15.54 -13.13 24.45
CA ASN A 391 14.89 -12.61 25.65
C ASN A 391 13.38 -12.84 25.60
N GLU A 392 12.92 -13.83 26.37
CA GLU A 392 11.51 -14.24 26.47
C GLU A 392 10.58 -13.14 27.01
N MET A 393 11.11 -12.07 27.57
CA MET A 393 10.32 -10.90 27.97
C MET A 393 9.54 -10.31 26.79
N TYR A 394 10.00 -10.50 25.56
CA TYR A 394 9.37 -9.99 24.34
C TYR A 394 8.45 -10.99 23.65
N ALA A 395 8.06 -12.09 24.31
CA ALA A 395 7.18 -13.12 23.76
C ALA A 395 5.82 -12.57 23.32
N PHE A 396 5.26 -11.61 24.06
CA PHE A 396 4.03 -10.92 23.67
C PHE A 396 4.20 -10.17 22.34
N SER A 397 5.30 -9.46 22.14
CA SER A 397 5.58 -8.77 20.87
C SER A 397 5.75 -9.74 19.70
N ARG A 398 6.36 -10.91 19.92
CA ARG A 398 6.42 -11.99 18.94
C ARG A 398 5.01 -12.42 18.51
N GLN A 399 4.13 -12.69 19.46
CA GLN A 399 2.75 -13.09 19.19
C GLN A 399 1.96 -12.00 18.43
N MET A 400 2.07 -10.75 18.88
CA MET A 400 1.41 -9.61 18.23
C MET A 400 1.89 -9.42 16.78
N CYS A 401 3.19 -9.55 16.52
CA CYS A 401 3.75 -9.46 15.18
C CYS A 401 3.22 -10.57 14.27
N VAL A 402 3.13 -11.81 14.76
CA VAL A 402 2.58 -12.93 13.98
C VAL A 402 1.10 -12.70 13.66
N GLN A 403 0.29 -12.34 14.66
CA GLN A 403 -1.13 -12.07 14.46
C GLN A 403 -1.38 -10.92 13.50
N ALA A 404 -0.67 -9.80 13.68
CA ALA A 404 -0.77 -8.66 12.79
C ALA A 404 -0.33 -9.00 11.36
N SER A 405 0.72 -9.79 11.20
CA SER A 405 1.19 -10.22 9.88
C SER A 405 0.19 -11.14 9.17
N LEU A 406 -0.41 -12.08 9.87
CA LEU A 406 -1.46 -12.93 9.31
C LEU A 406 -2.68 -12.11 8.88
N ALA A 407 -3.12 -11.16 9.72
CA ALA A 407 -4.24 -10.29 9.38
C ALA A 407 -3.95 -9.38 8.17
N LEU A 408 -2.71 -8.89 8.03
CA LEU A 408 -2.29 -8.07 6.89
C LEU A 408 -2.16 -8.87 5.59
N LEU A 409 -1.86 -10.18 5.67
CA LEU A 409 -1.69 -11.05 4.51
C LEU A 409 -2.96 -11.82 4.13
N ALA A 410 -3.92 -11.97 5.04
CA ALA A 410 -5.17 -12.68 4.78
C ALA A 410 -5.88 -12.26 3.48
N PRO A 411 -5.94 -10.95 3.12
CA PRO A 411 -6.54 -10.53 1.86
C PRO A 411 -5.76 -10.93 0.60
N LEU A 412 -4.55 -11.47 0.74
CA LEU A 412 -3.73 -11.96 -0.38
C LEU A 412 -3.96 -13.43 -0.70
N GLU A 413 -4.89 -14.10 -0.02
CA GLU A 413 -5.27 -15.47 -0.37
C GLU A 413 -5.79 -15.49 -1.82
N ILE A 414 -4.98 -16.07 -2.70
CA ILE A 414 -5.27 -16.23 -4.12
C ILE A 414 -5.73 -17.69 -4.27
N SER A 415 -7.02 -17.91 -4.59
CA SER A 415 -7.45 -19.25 -4.96
C SER A 415 -6.81 -19.66 -6.30
N ALA A 416 -6.59 -20.97 -6.51
CA ALA A 416 -6.01 -21.45 -7.75
C ALA A 416 -6.89 -21.09 -8.97
N ASP A 417 -8.20 -20.96 -8.76
CA ASP A 417 -9.19 -20.60 -9.77
C ASP A 417 -9.10 -19.13 -10.20
N ASP A 418 -8.56 -18.25 -9.35
CA ASP A 418 -8.35 -16.82 -9.65
C ASP A 418 -7.21 -16.56 -10.66
N LEU A 419 -6.36 -17.55 -10.92
CA LEU A 419 -5.24 -17.43 -11.86
C LEU A 419 -5.63 -17.73 -13.31
N ASP A 420 -6.65 -18.58 -13.52
CA ASP A 420 -7.07 -19.07 -14.85
C ASP A 420 -8.38 -18.45 -15.36
N CYS A 421 -9.15 -17.80 -14.51
CA CYS A 421 -10.44 -17.26 -14.88
C CYS A 421 -10.37 -15.79 -15.32
N GLY A 422 -10.34 -15.58 -16.63
CA GLY A 422 -10.90 -14.39 -17.27
C GLY A 422 -12.43 -14.30 -17.16
N SER A 423 -13.06 -14.95 -16.17
CA SER A 423 -14.51 -14.97 -15.98
C SER A 423 -14.90 -14.03 -14.85
N GLY A 424 -15.37 -12.85 -15.23
CA GLY A 424 -15.92 -11.82 -14.36
C GLY A 424 -17.20 -12.23 -13.65
N ASN A 425 -17.09 -12.93 -12.54
CA ASN A 425 -18.26 -13.26 -11.74
C ASN A 425 -18.03 -13.18 -10.21
N GLU A 426 -17.02 -12.46 -9.75
CA GLU A 426 -16.93 -12.18 -8.32
C GLU A 426 -16.87 -10.67 -8.04
N GLN A 427 -18.04 -10.06 -7.99
CA GLN A 427 -18.29 -8.73 -7.42
C GLN A 427 -17.94 -8.65 -5.92
N GLY A 428 -17.26 -9.68 -5.37
CA GLY A 428 -17.17 -9.90 -3.94
C GLY A 428 -16.08 -9.13 -3.20
N THR A 429 -14.95 -8.71 -3.82
CA THR A 429 -13.82 -8.26 -3.00
C THR A 429 -12.91 -7.24 -3.68
N VAL A 430 -13.32 -5.97 -3.67
CA VAL A 430 -12.52 -4.84 -4.19
C VAL A 430 -11.19 -4.66 -3.45
N TYR A 431 -11.14 -4.96 -2.15
CA TYR A 431 -9.95 -4.75 -1.34
C TYR A 431 -8.81 -5.74 -1.64
N PRO A 432 -9.04 -7.04 -1.74
CA PRO A 432 -8.04 -7.98 -2.24
C PRO A 432 -7.55 -7.62 -3.64
N TYR A 433 -8.42 -7.13 -4.50
CA TYR A 433 -8.07 -6.67 -5.83
C TYR A 433 -7.13 -5.45 -5.80
N LEU A 434 -7.40 -4.45 -4.94
CA LEU A 434 -6.51 -3.30 -4.70
C LEU A 434 -5.12 -3.74 -4.23
N LEU A 435 -5.06 -4.66 -3.28
CA LEU A 435 -3.81 -5.22 -2.79
C LEU A 435 -3.09 -6.01 -3.88
N ARG A 436 -3.80 -6.87 -4.63
CA ARG A 436 -3.21 -7.73 -5.66
C ARG A 436 -2.64 -6.94 -6.84
N LEU A 437 -3.37 -5.94 -7.34
CA LEU A 437 -3.01 -5.34 -8.62
C LEU A 437 -2.04 -4.17 -8.53
N ARG A 438 -2.17 -3.29 -7.55
CA ARG A 438 -1.35 -2.09 -7.53
C ARG A 438 -0.91 -1.61 -6.16
N GLY A 439 -1.53 -2.04 -5.07
CA GLY A 439 -1.14 -1.88 -3.67
C GLY A 439 -0.19 -0.73 -3.31
N GLY A 440 -0.25 0.39 -4.05
CA GLY A 440 0.66 1.51 -3.83
C GLY A 440 0.57 2.05 -2.40
N MET A 441 -0.65 2.03 -1.84
CA MET A 441 -0.92 2.42 -0.45
C MET A 441 -0.44 1.38 0.59
N PHE A 442 -0.26 0.09 0.19
CA PHE A 442 -0.08 -1.04 1.10
C PHE A 442 1.16 -1.88 0.79
N ARG A 443 1.98 -1.43 -0.15
CA ARG A 443 3.07 -2.21 -0.75
C ARG A 443 4.10 -2.72 0.24
N ASP A 444 4.51 -1.88 1.15
CA ASP A 444 5.63 -2.19 2.04
C ASP A 444 5.19 -3.07 3.22
N GLU A 445 3.94 -2.98 3.65
CA GLU A 445 3.40 -3.76 4.75
C GLU A 445 3.29 -5.23 4.42
N SER A 446 2.83 -5.58 3.21
CA SER A 446 2.78 -6.98 2.77
C SER A 446 4.18 -7.63 2.78
N PHE A 447 5.20 -6.88 2.36
CA PHE A 447 6.59 -7.34 2.45
C PHE A 447 7.04 -7.52 3.89
N HIS A 448 6.77 -6.54 4.76
CA HIS A 448 7.15 -6.61 6.17
C HIS A 448 6.42 -7.73 6.92
N ALA A 449 5.14 -7.93 6.65
CA ALA A 449 4.36 -9.01 7.22
C ALA A 449 4.91 -10.38 6.80
N ALA A 450 5.15 -10.61 5.50
CA ALA A 450 5.71 -11.86 5.00
C ALA A 450 7.12 -12.13 5.56
N ALA A 451 7.99 -11.12 5.62
CA ALA A 451 9.32 -11.25 6.22
C ALA A 451 9.26 -11.58 7.73
N THR A 452 8.26 -11.02 8.43
CA THR A 452 8.01 -11.33 9.85
C THR A 452 7.61 -12.80 10.04
N LEU A 453 6.72 -13.34 9.19
CA LEU A 453 6.36 -14.77 9.23
C LEU A 453 7.54 -15.68 8.88
N CYS A 454 8.40 -15.30 7.94
CA CYS A 454 9.63 -16.04 7.65
C CYS A 454 10.56 -16.09 8.88
N LEU A 455 10.70 -14.99 9.60
CA LEU A 455 11.48 -14.95 10.85
C LEU A 455 10.86 -15.88 11.92
N GLU A 456 9.53 -15.84 12.08
CA GLU A 456 8.81 -16.73 12.99
C GLU A 456 9.06 -18.21 12.66
N LEU A 457 8.94 -18.61 11.40
CA LEU A 457 9.23 -19.97 10.95
C LEU A 457 10.65 -20.44 11.32
N ARG A 458 11.63 -19.56 11.18
CA ARG A 458 13.01 -19.85 11.55
C ARG A 458 13.22 -19.96 13.08
N LEU A 459 12.51 -19.14 13.86
CA LEU A 459 12.55 -19.25 15.32
C LEU A 459 11.94 -20.56 15.78
N GLN A 460 10.77 -20.93 15.25
CA GLN A 460 10.11 -22.20 15.55
C GLN A 460 10.97 -23.42 15.19
N ALA A 461 11.79 -23.34 14.14
CA ALA A 461 12.72 -24.40 13.78
C ALA A 461 13.84 -24.60 14.83
N LYS A 462 14.18 -23.52 15.57
CA LYS A 462 15.23 -23.52 16.60
C LYS A 462 14.70 -23.67 18.03
N ASP A 463 13.40 -23.51 18.25
CA ASP A 463 12.77 -23.62 19.55
C ASP A 463 12.73 -25.09 19.96
N LYS A 464 13.29 -25.38 21.14
CA LYS A 464 13.27 -26.71 21.77
C LYS A 464 12.26 -26.68 22.91
N PRO A 465 11.56 -27.80 23.19
CA PRO A 465 10.69 -27.90 24.35
C PRO A 465 11.51 -27.65 25.64
N LEU A 466 10.97 -26.84 26.53
CA LEU A 466 11.61 -26.48 27.82
C LEU A 466 11.75 -27.68 28.75
N LEU A 467 10.86 -28.65 28.65
CA LEU A 467 10.84 -29.87 29.48
C LEU A 467 10.56 -31.08 28.58
N PRO A 468 11.14 -32.26 28.89
CA PRO A 468 10.75 -33.50 28.23
C PRO A 468 9.29 -33.82 28.54
N LEU A 469 8.49 -34.02 27.51
CA LEU A 469 7.07 -34.35 27.61
C LEU A 469 6.84 -35.84 27.41
N PRO A 470 5.81 -36.45 28.04
CA PRO A 470 5.39 -37.82 27.72
C PRO A 470 5.10 -37.97 26.22
N GLY A 471 5.42 -39.11 25.62
CA GLY A 471 5.36 -39.30 24.16
C GLY A 471 4.01 -39.01 23.53
N SER A 472 2.89 -39.25 24.21
CA SER A 472 1.54 -38.93 23.74
C SER A 472 1.30 -37.38 23.69
N VAL A 473 1.80 -36.65 24.69
CA VAL A 473 1.69 -35.21 24.76
C VAL A 473 2.64 -34.55 23.74
N GLN A 474 3.87 -35.09 23.62
CA GLN A 474 4.84 -34.66 22.61
C GLN A 474 4.26 -34.81 21.20
N GLY A 475 3.69 -35.97 20.88
CA GLY A 475 3.08 -36.21 19.56
C GLY A 475 1.89 -35.26 19.25
N PHE A 476 1.10 -34.88 20.25
CA PHE A 476 0.04 -33.89 20.09
C PHE A 476 0.63 -32.50 19.82
N MET A 477 1.62 -32.08 20.62
CA MET A 477 2.29 -30.77 20.46
C MET A 477 2.99 -30.66 19.10
N ASP A 478 3.65 -31.73 18.63
CA ASP A 478 4.31 -31.77 17.33
C ASP A 478 3.30 -31.62 16.19
N LYS A 479 2.15 -32.26 16.27
CA LYS A 479 1.06 -32.09 15.28
C LYS A 479 0.54 -30.65 15.26
N THR A 480 0.24 -30.07 16.44
CA THR A 480 -0.24 -28.68 16.54
C THR A 480 0.77 -27.70 15.96
N THR A 481 2.05 -27.86 16.30
CA THR A 481 3.13 -27.03 15.76
C THR A 481 3.26 -27.19 14.25
N THR A 482 3.08 -28.41 13.73
CA THR A 482 3.10 -28.66 12.27
C THR A 482 1.96 -27.96 11.56
N TYR A 483 0.73 -28.02 12.08
CA TYR A 483 -0.41 -27.29 11.52
C TYR A 483 -0.19 -25.77 11.49
N GLN A 484 0.29 -25.21 12.60
CA GLN A 484 0.60 -23.79 12.68
C GLN A 484 1.69 -23.39 11.66
N ARG A 485 2.75 -24.17 11.54
CA ARG A 485 3.81 -23.94 10.54
C ARG A 485 3.28 -23.99 9.12
N THR A 486 2.46 -25.00 8.80
CA THR A 486 1.86 -25.13 7.47
C THR A 486 1.03 -23.89 7.11
N ALA A 487 0.23 -23.38 8.05
CA ALA A 487 -0.53 -22.15 7.85
C ALA A 487 0.39 -20.93 7.60
N LEU A 488 1.48 -20.81 8.36
CA LEU A 488 2.45 -19.72 8.15
C LEU A 488 3.13 -19.82 6.77
N PHE A 489 3.54 -21.04 6.35
CA PHE A 489 4.12 -21.29 5.04
C PHE A 489 3.16 -20.88 3.92
N HIS A 490 1.91 -21.32 4.01
CA HIS A 490 0.88 -21.01 3.02
C HIS A 490 0.70 -19.49 2.85
N ASN A 491 0.63 -18.73 3.96
CA ASN A 491 0.52 -17.27 3.91
C ASN A 491 1.74 -16.61 3.26
N VAL A 492 2.96 -17.12 3.52
CA VAL A 492 4.17 -16.59 2.89
C VAL A 492 4.20 -16.94 1.40
N GLU A 493 3.80 -18.14 1.01
CA GLU A 493 3.69 -18.53 -0.40
C GLU A 493 2.69 -17.65 -1.16
N ASN A 494 1.54 -17.36 -0.59
CA ASN A 494 0.57 -16.43 -1.17
C ASN A 494 1.17 -15.03 -1.32
N ALA A 495 1.93 -14.56 -0.33
CA ALA A 495 2.64 -13.29 -0.45
C ALA A 495 3.70 -13.32 -1.58
N ILE A 496 4.43 -14.42 -1.76
CA ILE A 496 5.40 -14.57 -2.87
C ILE A 496 4.67 -14.54 -4.21
N ARG A 497 3.56 -15.27 -4.37
CA ARG A 497 2.72 -15.25 -5.59
C ARG A 497 2.22 -13.83 -5.89
N TYR A 498 1.78 -13.10 -4.86
CA TYR A 498 1.42 -11.69 -4.99
C TYR A 498 2.59 -10.84 -5.54
N PHE A 499 3.80 -11.02 -5.02
CA PHE A 499 4.97 -10.29 -5.52
C PHE A 499 5.39 -10.75 -6.92
N GLU A 500 5.16 -12.00 -7.32
CA GLU A 500 5.35 -12.47 -8.69
C GLU A 500 4.43 -11.74 -9.68
N LEU A 501 3.14 -11.63 -9.36
CA LEU A 501 2.19 -10.85 -10.15
C LEU A 501 2.59 -9.37 -10.24
N LYS A 502 3.09 -8.84 -9.12
CA LYS A 502 3.56 -7.45 -9.05
C LYS A 502 4.80 -7.19 -9.90
N VAL A 503 5.76 -8.12 -9.93
CA VAL A 503 6.98 -8.01 -10.77
C VAL A 503 6.62 -7.93 -12.24
N ARG A 504 5.62 -8.67 -12.70
CA ARG A 504 5.12 -8.62 -14.08
C ARG A 504 4.63 -7.22 -14.44
N LYS A 505 3.88 -6.57 -13.53
CA LYS A 505 3.27 -5.24 -13.75
C LYS A 505 4.17 -4.07 -13.35
N GLU A 506 4.97 -4.22 -12.28
CA GLU A 506 5.77 -3.15 -11.67
C GLU A 506 7.23 -3.56 -11.47
N LYS A 507 8.13 -3.03 -12.27
CA LYS A 507 9.58 -3.28 -12.18
C LYS A 507 10.20 -2.93 -10.82
N GLN A 508 9.52 -2.11 -10.02
CA GLN A 508 9.99 -1.72 -8.68
C GLN A 508 9.87 -2.89 -7.69
N ALA A 509 8.92 -3.82 -7.90
CA ALA A 509 8.69 -4.98 -7.04
C ALA A 509 9.83 -6.02 -7.08
N CYS A 510 10.71 -6.00 -8.11
CA CYS A 510 11.78 -7.00 -8.26
C CYS A 510 12.67 -7.15 -7.04
N LYS A 511 13.00 -6.05 -6.34
CA LYS A 511 13.89 -6.13 -5.16
C LYS A 511 13.18 -6.79 -3.98
N ALA A 512 11.92 -6.42 -3.72
CA ALA A 512 11.13 -7.01 -2.64
C ALA A 512 10.90 -8.51 -2.90
N PHE A 513 10.51 -8.88 -4.13
CA PHE A 513 10.35 -10.27 -4.55
C PHE A 513 11.64 -11.09 -4.33
N MET A 514 12.78 -10.61 -4.84
CA MET A 514 14.05 -11.33 -4.70
C MET A 514 14.42 -11.56 -3.24
N LEU A 515 14.31 -10.53 -2.40
CA LEU A 515 14.63 -10.64 -0.97
C LEU A 515 13.69 -11.62 -0.27
N LEU A 516 12.38 -11.51 -0.51
CA LEU A 516 11.40 -12.40 0.11
C LEU A 516 11.62 -13.86 -0.32
N HIS A 517 11.87 -14.10 -1.61
CA HIS A 517 12.15 -15.43 -2.14
C HIS A 517 13.42 -16.04 -1.53
N MET A 518 14.49 -15.25 -1.35
CA MET A 518 15.72 -15.70 -0.70
C MET A 518 15.48 -16.07 0.78
N VAL A 519 14.78 -15.22 1.53
CA VAL A 519 14.47 -15.44 2.96
C VAL A 519 13.56 -16.65 3.15
N PHE A 520 12.57 -16.82 2.28
CA PHE A 520 11.65 -17.95 2.32
C PHE A 520 12.37 -19.29 2.06
N ASN A 521 13.19 -19.37 1.02
CA ASN A 521 13.98 -20.57 0.72
C ASN A 521 14.94 -20.91 1.87
N SER A 522 15.52 -19.89 2.53
CA SER A 522 16.32 -20.10 3.73
C SER A 522 15.51 -20.63 4.92
N ALA A 523 14.28 -20.19 5.10
CA ALA A 523 13.39 -20.72 6.13
C ALA A 523 12.96 -22.16 5.82
N GLN A 524 12.65 -22.45 4.57
CA GLN A 524 12.23 -23.78 4.11
C GLN A 524 13.35 -24.84 4.27
N SER A 525 14.61 -24.49 3.97
CA SER A 525 15.74 -25.42 4.07
C SER A 525 16.09 -25.81 5.52
N GLN A 526 15.64 -25.04 6.52
CA GLN A 526 15.86 -25.33 7.94
C GLN A 526 14.77 -26.23 8.56
N MET A 527 13.78 -26.65 7.76
CA MET A 527 12.70 -27.50 8.24
C MET A 527 13.07 -28.97 8.18
N PRO A 528 12.71 -29.77 9.21
CA PRO A 528 12.81 -31.21 9.13
C PRO A 528 11.86 -31.72 8.02
N SER A 529 12.39 -32.53 7.11
CA SER A 529 11.60 -33.20 6.05
C SER A 529 10.49 -34.07 6.68
N SER A 530 9.24 -33.77 6.34
CA SER A 530 8.06 -34.42 6.92
C SER A 530 7.77 -35.85 6.38
N ASN A 531 8.64 -36.41 5.54
CA ASN A 531 8.47 -37.79 5.00
C ASN A 531 9.74 -38.61 5.13
N PRO A 532 9.82 -39.55 6.13
CA PRO A 532 10.89 -40.52 6.18
C PRO A 532 10.73 -41.70 5.19
N GLU A 533 9.61 -41.83 4.46
CA GLU A 533 9.28 -43.07 3.72
C GLU A 533 9.70 -43.09 2.22
N HIS A 534 10.29 -42.05 1.66
CA HIS A 534 10.74 -42.00 0.27
C HIS A 534 12.26 -41.87 0.07
N HIS A 535 13.07 -42.33 1.02
CA HIS A 535 14.51 -42.51 0.82
C HIS A 535 14.87 -43.92 0.46
N SER A 536 14.51 -44.38 -0.73
CA SER A 536 15.20 -45.51 -1.38
C SER A 536 15.70 -45.06 -2.74
N SER A 537 17.04 -45.11 -2.88
CA SER A 537 17.81 -45.04 -4.12
C SER A 537 17.88 -43.70 -4.88
N SER A 538 18.57 -42.72 -4.35
CA SER A 538 19.63 -41.98 -5.05
C SER A 538 20.29 -41.03 -4.04
N GLY A 539 21.59 -41.20 -3.83
CA GLY A 539 22.38 -40.50 -2.79
C GLY A 539 22.66 -39.04 -3.10
N THR A 540 21.62 -38.20 -3.11
CA THR A 540 21.75 -36.76 -3.02
C THR A 540 21.28 -36.36 -1.63
N HIS A 541 22.23 -35.99 -0.76
CA HIS A 541 21.97 -35.26 0.48
C HIS A 541 20.99 -34.09 0.20
N PRO A 542 20.07 -33.75 1.13
CA PRO A 542 19.28 -32.53 0.99
C PRO A 542 20.28 -31.40 0.77
N GLU A 543 20.18 -30.73 -0.38
CA GLU A 543 21.09 -29.65 -0.75
C GLU A 543 21.11 -28.66 0.41
N SER A 544 22.28 -28.57 1.07
CA SER A 544 22.51 -27.56 2.09
C SER A 544 22.22 -26.21 1.43
N PHE A 545 21.31 -25.42 2.02
CA PHE A 545 20.96 -24.10 1.49
C PHE A 545 22.26 -23.31 1.31
N ASP A 546 22.68 -23.14 0.07
CA ASP A 546 23.82 -22.29 -0.27
C ASP A 546 23.30 -20.89 -0.56
N LEU A 547 23.69 -19.97 0.31
CA LEU A 547 23.38 -18.54 0.14
C LEU A 547 23.89 -18.01 -1.20
N ASN A 548 25.00 -18.55 -1.71
CA ASN A 548 25.59 -18.14 -2.99
C ASN A 548 24.68 -18.49 -4.18
N ASP A 549 23.82 -19.51 -4.05
CA ASP A 549 22.90 -19.96 -5.10
C ASP A 549 21.49 -19.34 -4.97
N ALA A 550 21.13 -18.87 -3.79
CA ALA A 550 19.81 -18.31 -3.52
C ALA A 550 19.54 -17.02 -4.33
N CYS A 551 20.53 -16.12 -4.41
CA CYS A 551 20.41 -14.88 -5.18
C CYS A 551 20.30 -15.11 -6.69
N PRO A 552 21.12 -15.98 -7.33
CA PRO A 552 20.95 -16.36 -8.73
C PRO A 552 19.60 -17.00 -9.04
N ARG A 553 19.11 -17.91 -8.20
CA ARG A 553 17.79 -18.54 -8.39
C ARG A 553 16.66 -17.49 -8.36
N ALA A 554 16.67 -16.60 -7.36
CA ALA A 554 15.70 -15.51 -7.27
C ALA A 554 15.81 -14.55 -8.47
N ALA A 555 17.01 -14.25 -8.95
CA ALA A 555 17.25 -13.39 -10.12
C ALA A 555 16.75 -14.04 -11.42
N ARG A 556 16.97 -15.35 -11.58
CA ARG A 556 16.48 -16.13 -12.73
C ARG A 556 14.96 -16.10 -12.76
N ARG A 557 14.31 -16.41 -11.64
CA ARG A 557 12.84 -16.37 -11.54
C ARG A 557 12.30 -14.97 -11.83
N CYS A 558 12.91 -13.93 -11.26
CA CYS A 558 12.51 -12.55 -11.52
C CYS A 558 12.66 -12.18 -13.02
N ARG A 559 13.70 -12.65 -13.70
CA ARG A 559 13.89 -12.46 -15.14
C ARG A 559 12.78 -13.15 -15.95
N GLU A 560 12.48 -14.41 -15.64
CA GLU A 560 11.39 -15.16 -16.29
C GLU A 560 10.06 -14.40 -16.21
N LEU A 561 9.73 -13.89 -15.02
CA LEU A 561 8.52 -13.09 -14.80
C LEU A 561 8.50 -11.79 -15.62
N LEU A 562 9.65 -11.12 -15.77
CA LEU A 562 9.76 -9.90 -16.57
C LEU A 562 9.67 -10.16 -18.07
N LEU A 563 10.03 -11.37 -18.53
CA LEU A 563 10.01 -11.74 -19.94
C LEU A 563 8.67 -12.35 -20.36
N ALA A 564 7.90 -12.92 -19.43
CA ALA A 564 6.64 -13.57 -19.73
C ALA A 564 5.60 -12.61 -20.36
N ASP A 565 5.61 -11.33 -19.98
CA ASP A 565 4.67 -10.31 -20.50
C ASP A 565 5.27 -9.43 -21.62
N GLY A 566 6.56 -9.54 -21.88
CA GLY A 566 7.27 -8.73 -22.88
C GLY A 566 7.49 -9.47 -24.19
N GLY A 567 6.56 -9.38 -25.13
CA GLY A 567 6.49 -10.05 -26.41
C GLY A 567 7.82 -10.48 -27.08
N HIS A 568 7.74 -11.37 -28.06
CA HIS A 568 8.79 -12.10 -28.79
C HIS A 568 10.09 -11.35 -29.14
N LEU A 569 10.10 -10.02 -29.19
CA LEU A 569 11.31 -9.20 -29.44
C LEU A 569 12.33 -9.21 -28.29
N CYS A 570 11.91 -9.35 -27.04
CA CYS A 570 12.80 -9.42 -25.88
C CYS A 570 13.38 -10.84 -25.65
N GLN A 571 12.67 -11.89 -26.08
CA GLN A 571 13.13 -13.28 -25.93
C GLN A 571 14.32 -13.59 -26.86
N GLN A 572 14.24 -13.21 -28.14
CA GLN A 572 15.32 -13.46 -29.12
C GLN A 572 16.64 -12.75 -28.77
N GLU A 573 16.56 -11.53 -28.20
CA GLU A 573 17.77 -10.82 -27.75
C GLU A 573 18.33 -11.35 -26.43
N ALA A 574 17.48 -11.90 -25.53
CA ALA A 574 17.94 -12.52 -24.29
C ALA A 574 18.66 -13.85 -24.57
N GLU A 575 18.18 -14.64 -25.53
CA GLU A 575 18.84 -15.87 -25.99
C GLU A 575 20.12 -15.58 -26.76
N GLY A 576 20.16 -14.51 -27.57
CA GLY A 576 21.36 -14.04 -28.24
C GLY A 576 22.49 -13.57 -27.29
N LEU A 577 22.10 -13.01 -26.12
CA LEU A 577 23.06 -12.60 -25.08
C LEU A 577 23.62 -13.77 -24.27
N LEU A 578 22.88 -14.87 -24.15
CA LEU A 578 23.33 -16.10 -23.49
C LEU A 578 24.28 -16.90 -24.40
N SER A 579 24.05 -16.88 -25.72
CA SER A 579 24.90 -17.56 -26.70
C SER A 579 26.21 -16.83 -27.01
N SER A 580 26.31 -15.54 -26.74
CA SER A 580 27.50 -14.72 -27.00
C SER A 580 28.50 -14.64 -25.85
N SER A 581 28.31 -15.39 -24.77
CA SER A 581 29.18 -15.37 -23.57
C SER A 581 30.59 -16.00 -23.78
N GLY A 582 30.97 -16.30 -25.02
CA GLY A 582 32.27 -16.91 -25.34
C GLY A 582 33.45 -15.98 -25.61
N ARG A 583 33.31 -14.65 -25.72
CA ARG A 583 34.42 -13.73 -25.92
C ARG A 583 34.16 -12.35 -25.30
N PHE A 584 34.84 -12.03 -24.21
CA PHE A 584 34.87 -10.70 -23.62
C PHE A 584 36.11 -9.92 -24.05
N PRO A 585 35.97 -8.67 -24.56
CA PRO A 585 37.08 -7.73 -24.58
C PRO A 585 37.27 -7.14 -23.18
N SER A 586 38.49 -7.11 -22.69
CA SER A 586 38.91 -6.44 -21.46
C SER A 586 38.56 -4.95 -21.52
N MET A 587 37.54 -4.51 -20.79
CA MET A 587 37.22 -3.10 -20.61
C MET A 587 37.78 -2.63 -19.26
N VAL A 588 38.81 -1.84 -19.31
CA VAL A 588 39.45 -1.07 -18.23
C VAL A 588 38.38 -0.18 -17.58
N CYS A 589 38.17 -0.36 -16.27
CA CYS A 589 37.36 0.56 -15.45
C CYS A 589 38.08 1.92 -15.36
N ARG A 590 37.53 2.93 -15.99
CA ARG A 590 37.84 4.32 -15.61
C ARG A 590 37.02 4.68 -14.39
N THR A 591 37.68 4.95 -13.29
CA THR A 591 37.15 5.61 -12.10
C THR A 591 37.01 7.10 -12.40
N ASP A 592 35.81 7.56 -12.69
CA ASP A 592 35.54 9.00 -12.70
C ASP A 592 35.14 9.41 -11.28
N THR A 593 36.09 10.04 -10.61
CA THR A 593 35.89 10.91 -9.45
C THR A 593 35.24 12.20 -9.94
N LEU A 594 34.09 12.55 -9.39
CA LEU A 594 33.45 13.87 -9.52
C LEU A 594 33.63 14.65 -8.22
N PRO A 595 33.82 15.98 -8.29
CA PRO A 595 34.02 16.87 -7.16
C PRO A 595 32.77 17.09 -6.30
#